data_ac8fabff02d1e2f59f86b639f2043a55
#
_entry.id   ac8fabff02d1e2f59f86b639f2043a55
#
_cell.length_a   1.000
_cell.length_b   1.000
_cell.length_c   1.000
_cell.angle_alpha   90.00
_cell.angle_beta   90.00
_cell.angle_gamma   90.00
#
_symmetry.space_group_name_H-M   'P 1'
#
loop_
_entity.id
_entity.type
_entity.pdbx_description
1 polymer ?
#
loop_
_entity_poly.entity_id
_entity_poly.type
_entity_poly.pdbx_seq_one_letter_code
_entity_poly.pdbx_strand_id
1 'polypeptide(L)'
;MKYSRQHHIQQDPDHINVHWDSLTICQLHCSYCYARNEYGKEWGKISSKEIIDGVIESLNRSSLPFNLGLLGGEPTIGPHYYYILDKITKLEKFKWVYVVTNAEKDLTTHPHYDNLAFLFSYHPADCTDPERFINNIKHMLGRGYKCKVNIMLHHDKKLWPNIKAMIETCQGIKGLRIHPHFLYGNTIQKLFNYRKDFWEYFAFLEDYEKDLAYDDELFNDFQVFRDKMTDFQGWSCYNNNYEIDVRGNVVKFCLGKEDNVVNLLRDKNFFNRIEKTIPMICPHKACNCDGLLKQLKVRNDS
;
A
#
# COMPACT_ATOMS: atom_id res chain seq x y z
N MET A 1 22.77 -3.67 17.50
CA MET A 1 21.77 -4.67 17.92
C MET A 1 21.54 -5.62 16.74
N LYS A 2 21.76 -6.91 16.87
CA LYS A 2 21.43 -7.83 15.76
C LYS A 2 19.91 -7.92 15.70
N TYR A 3 19.31 -7.48 14.61
CA TYR A 3 17.89 -7.56 14.36
C TYR A 3 17.45 -9.04 14.40
N SER A 4 16.73 -9.44 15.43
CA SER A 4 16.19 -10.79 15.56
C SER A 4 14.84 -10.83 14.83
N ARG A 5 14.74 -11.60 13.77
CA ARG A 5 13.68 -11.57 12.78
C ARG A 5 12.64 -12.67 12.91
N GLN A 6 12.62 -13.31 14.05
CA GLN A 6 11.58 -14.28 14.38
C GLN A 6 10.22 -13.63 14.71
N HIS A 7 10.15 -12.30 14.69
CA HIS A 7 9.03 -11.52 15.21
C HIS A 7 8.17 -10.85 14.14
N HIS A 8 8.31 -11.22 12.88
CA HIS A 8 7.47 -10.64 11.85
C HIS A 8 6.11 -11.29 11.86
N ILE A 9 5.10 -10.40 11.80
CA ILE A 9 3.68 -10.67 11.72
C ILE A 9 3.43 -12.01 11.03
N GLN A 10 2.85 -12.93 11.78
CA GLN A 10 2.31 -14.16 11.23
C GLN A 10 1.28 -13.77 10.16
N GLN A 11 1.72 -13.72 8.91
CA GLN A 11 0.77 -13.66 7.83
C GLN A 11 0.03 -14.98 7.83
N ASP A 12 -1.27 -14.87 7.82
CA ASP A 12 -2.12 -16.02 7.58
C ASP A 12 -1.74 -16.60 6.21
N PRO A 13 -1.10 -17.78 6.15
CA PRO A 13 -0.70 -18.40 4.89
C PRO A 13 -1.91 -18.77 4.04
N ASP A 14 -3.10 -18.77 4.64
CA ASP A 14 -4.34 -19.22 4.04
C ASP A 14 -5.13 -18.07 3.40
N HIS A 15 -4.54 -16.87 3.23
CA HIS A 15 -5.12 -15.81 2.42
C HIS A 15 -4.10 -15.09 1.55
N ILE A 16 -4.57 -14.40 0.52
CA ILE A 16 -3.76 -13.61 -0.39
C ILE A 16 -4.13 -12.13 -0.30
N ASN A 17 -3.17 -11.27 -0.58
CA ASN A 17 -3.38 -9.85 -0.73
C ASN A 17 -3.24 -9.48 -2.20
N VAL A 18 -4.24 -8.81 -2.74
CA VAL A 18 -4.28 -8.38 -4.13
C VAL A 18 -4.27 -6.85 -4.15
N HIS A 19 -3.32 -6.27 -4.84
CA HIS A 19 -3.25 -4.84 -5.11
C HIS A 19 -3.69 -4.62 -6.55
N TRP A 20 -4.71 -3.81 -6.75
CA TRP A 20 -5.26 -3.59 -8.08
C TRP A 20 -5.21 -2.13 -8.47
N ASP A 21 -4.48 -1.87 -9.54
CA ASP A 21 -4.42 -0.57 -10.21
C ASP A 21 -5.45 -0.51 -11.33
N SER A 22 -6.72 -0.31 -10.95
CA SER A 22 -7.82 -0.24 -11.92
C SER A 22 -7.77 1.01 -12.80
N LEU A 23 -6.93 1.98 -12.44
CA LEU A 23 -6.61 3.16 -13.23
C LEU A 23 -5.23 3.72 -12.84
N THR A 24 -4.65 4.50 -13.74
CA THR A 24 -3.37 5.17 -13.54
C THR A 24 -3.49 6.71 -13.64
N ILE A 25 -4.72 7.24 -13.66
CA ILE A 25 -5.00 8.68 -13.64
C ILE A 25 -4.98 9.18 -12.19
N CYS A 26 -4.31 10.31 -11.98
CA CYS A 26 -4.32 11.02 -10.69
C CYS A 26 -4.37 12.52 -10.97
N GLN A 27 -5.14 13.26 -10.16
CA GLN A 27 -5.22 14.72 -10.25
C GLN A 27 -4.00 15.42 -9.63
N LEU A 28 -3.23 14.73 -8.76
CA LEU A 28 -1.98 15.23 -8.24
C LEU A 28 -0.81 14.98 -9.19
N HIS A 29 0.22 15.82 -9.09
CA HIS A 29 1.40 15.77 -9.96
C HIS A 29 2.70 15.60 -9.16
N CYS A 30 2.65 14.78 -8.09
CA CYS A 30 3.77 14.57 -7.19
C CYS A 30 5.07 14.26 -7.96
N SER A 31 6.10 15.06 -7.72
CA SER A 31 7.39 14.93 -8.40
C SER A 31 8.12 13.63 -8.05
N TYR A 32 7.77 13.03 -6.92
CA TYR A 32 8.33 11.77 -6.41
C TYR A 32 7.43 10.55 -6.68
N CYS A 33 6.39 10.69 -7.50
CA CYS A 33 5.48 9.59 -7.79
C CYS A 33 6.20 8.49 -8.57
N TYR A 34 6.61 7.42 -7.89
CA TYR A 34 7.26 6.27 -8.52
C TYR A 34 6.33 5.56 -9.51
N ALA A 35 5.03 5.52 -9.22
CA ALA A 35 4.03 4.86 -10.06
C ALA A 35 3.99 5.46 -11.48
N ARG A 36 4.15 6.78 -11.60
CA ARG A 36 4.22 7.44 -12.92
C ARG A 36 5.38 6.91 -13.77
N ASN A 37 6.54 6.62 -13.15
CA ASN A 37 7.69 6.07 -13.84
C ASN A 37 7.49 4.58 -14.16
N GLU A 38 6.91 3.82 -13.23
CA GLU A 38 6.66 2.38 -13.41
C GLU A 38 5.59 2.10 -14.44
N TYR A 39 4.52 2.90 -14.51
CA TYR A 39 3.48 2.75 -15.51
C TYR A 39 3.94 3.19 -16.90
N GLY A 40 4.85 4.14 -17.02
CA GLY A 40 5.38 4.59 -18.31
C GLY A 40 4.25 4.92 -19.30
N LYS A 41 4.13 4.14 -20.37
CA LYS A 41 3.09 4.30 -21.41
C LYS A 41 1.67 3.99 -20.93
N GLU A 42 1.52 3.31 -19.80
CA GLU A 42 0.22 3.00 -19.20
C GLU A 42 -0.27 4.10 -18.26
N TRP A 43 0.53 5.15 -18.05
CA TRP A 43 0.06 6.33 -17.33
C TRP A 43 -1.10 7.01 -18.07
N GLY A 44 -2.13 7.39 -17.32
CA GLY A 44 -3.34 8.00 -17.89
C GLY A 44 -4.39 7.00 -18.41
N LYS A 45 -4.25 5.71 -18.09
CA LYS A 45 -5.18 4.65 -18.52
C LYS A 45 -6.23 4.38 -17.45
N ILE A 46 -7.36 3.84 -17.91
CA ILE A 46 -8.45 3.30 -17.07
C ILE A 46 -8.77 1.91 -17.60
N SER A 47 -8.92 0.94 -16.70
CA SER A 47 -9.40 -0.39 -17.08
C SER A 47 -10.77 -0.31 -17.72
N SER A 48 -10.95 -0.97 -18.86
CA SER A 48 -12.28 -1.13 -19.46
C SER A 48 -13.19 -1.97 -18.56
N LYS A 49 -14.49 -1.85 -18.76
CA LYS A 49 -15.45 -2.69 -18.01
C LYS A 49 -15.21 -4.18 -18.22
N GLU A 50 -14.81 -4.60 -19.43
CA GLU A 50 -14.44 -5.98 -19.74
C GLU A 50 -13.25 -6.46 -18.88
N ILE A 51 -12.20 -5.65 -18.75
CA ILE A 51 -11.05 -5.97 -17.89
C ILE A 51 -11.51 -6.08 -16.44
N ILE A 52 -12.31 -5.13 -15.96
CA ILE A 52 -12.82 -5.14 -14.59
C ILE A 52 -13.63 -6.41 -14.32
N ASP A 53 -14.57 -6.76 -15.20
CA ASP A 53 -15.39 -7.96 -15.06
C ASP A 53 -14.52 -9.25 -15.08
N GLY A 54 -13.49 -9.28 -15.93
CA GLY A 54 -12.55 -10.41 -16.00
C GLY A 54 -11.72 -10.57 -14.72
N VAL A 55 -11.24 -9.47 -14.14
CA VAL A 55 -10.53 -9.47 -12.85
C VAL A 55 -11.46 -9.96 -11.73
N ILE A 56 -12.68 -9.41 -11.65
CA ILE A 56 -13.67 -9.80 -10.65
C ILE A 56 -14.02 -11.29 -10.77
N GLU A 57 -14.22 -11.79 -11.98
CA GLU A 57 -14.48 -13.20 -12.24
C GLU A 57 -13.32 -14.09 -11.77
N SER A 58 -12.06 -13.67 -12.03
CA SER A 58 -10.89 -14.42 -11.58
C SER A 58 -10.77 -14.44 -10.04
N LEU A 59 -11.05 -13.32 -9.37
CA LEU A 59 -11.10 -13.26 -7.91
C LEU A 59 -12.24 -14.07 -7.31
N ASN A 60 -13.39 -14.12 -7.97
CA ASN A 60 -14.52 -14.97 -7.54
C ASN A 60 -14.19 -16.47 -7.56
N ARG A 61 -13.24 -16.87 -8.41
CA ARG A 61 -12.75 -18.25 -8.51
C ARG A 61 -11.57 -18.54 -7.56
N SER A 62 -11.17 -17.60 -6.72
CA SER A 62 -10.06 -17.80 -5.81
C SER A 62 -10.29 -19.01 -4.90
N SER A 63 -9.27 -19.86 -4.77
CA SER A 63 -9.29 -20.97 -3.81
C SER A 63 -9.13 -20.49 -2.36
N LEU A 64 -8.42 -19.37 -2.16
CA LEU A 64 -8.14 -18.77 -0.87
C LEU A 64 -8.97 -17.50 -0.63
N PRO A 65 -9.26 -17.17 0.63
CA PRO A 65 -9.73 -15.84 1.00
C PRO A 65 -8.75 -14.76 0.54
N PHE A 66 -9.27 -13.57 0.24
CA PHE A 66 -8.42 -12.48 -0.20
C PHE A 66 -8.79 -11.13 0.39
N ASN A 67 -7.75 -10.29 0.54
CA ASN A 67 -7.88 -8.86 0.75
C ASN A 67 -7.59 -8.13 -0.56
N LEU A 68 -8.30 -7.03 -0.81
CA LEU A 68 -8.08 -6.21 -1.99
C LEU A 68 -7.61 -4.81 -1.59
N GLY A 69 -6.52 -4.34 -2.19
CA GLY A 69 -6.13 -2.93 -2.19
C GLY A 69 -6.50 -2.30 -3.53
N LEU A 70 -7.33 -1.28 -3.52
CA LEU A 70 -7.54 -0.42 -4.69
C LEU A 70 -6.53 0.72 -4.66
N LEU A 71 -5.59 0.66 -5.60
CA LEU A 71 -4.49 1.59 -5.75
C LEU A 71 -4.47 2.19 -7.16
N GLY A 72 -3.29 2.56 -7.63
CA GLY A 72 -3.04 3.09 -8.96
C GLY A 72 -2.74 4.58 -8.93
N GLY A 73 -3.42 5.36 -9.76
CA GLY A 73 -3.42 6.82 -9.66
C GLY A 73 -4.21 7.28 -8.45
N GLU A 74 -5.44 7.73 -8.67
CA GLU A 74 -6.39 8.04 -7.58
C GLU A 74 -7.68 7.25 -7.80
N PRO A 75 -7.92 6.15 -7.08
CA PRO A 75 -9.06 5.27 -7.32
C PRO A 75 -10.41 5.96 -7.22
N THR A 76 -10.57 6.91 -6.28
CA THR A 76 -11.86 7.54 -5.98
C THR A 76 -12.42 8.41 -7.09
N ILE A 77 -11.56 8.87 -8.03
CA ILE A 77 -12.02 9.63 -9.22
C ILE A 77 -12.38 8.71 -10.40
N GLY A 78 -12.09 7.42 -10.29
CA GLY A 78 -12.34 6.45 -11.36
C GLY A 78 -13.82 6.28 -11.67
N PRO A 79 -14.23 6.23 -12.95
CA PRO A 79 -15.64 6.06 -13.34
C PRO A 79 -16.22 4.73 -12.90
N HIS A 80 -15.37 3.73 -12.65
CA HIS A 80 -15.77 2.38 -12.25
C HIS A 80 -15.54 2.08 -10.77
N TYR A 81 -15.15 3.08 -9.96
CA TYR A 81 -14.81 2.88 -8.57
C TYR A 81 -15.92 2.20 -7.75
N TYR A 82 -17.13 2.76 -7.78
CA TYR A 82 -18.27 2.17 -7.07
C TYR A 82 -18.72 0.85 -7.67
N TYR A 83 -18.64 0.69 -9.00
CA TYR A 83 -18.93 -0.57 -9.65
C TYR A 83 -18.02 -1.71 -9.15
N ILE A 84 -16.73 -1.44 -8.99
CA ILE A 84 -15.77 -2.39 -8.44
C ILE A 84 -16.15 -2.74 -6.99
N LEU A 85 -16.39 -1.75 -6.14
CA LEU A 85 -16.78 -1.99 -4.76
C LEU A 85 -18.06 -2.81 -4.65
N ASP A 86 -19.10 -2.48 -5.42
CA ASP A 86 -20.38 -3.19 -5.44
C ASP A 86 -20.27 -4.66 -5.82
N LYS A 87 -19.28 -5.00 -6.63
CA LYS A 87 -19.05 -6.37 -7.07
C LYS A 87 -18.15 -7.15 -6.11
N ILE A 88 -17.02 -6.57 -5.71
CA ILE A 88 -16.02 -7.25 -4.89
C ILE A 88 -16.54 -7.57 -3.50
N THR A 89 -17.29 -6.65 -2.87
CA THR A 89 -17.81 -6.84 -1.50
C THR A 89 -18.83 -7.98 -1.39
N LYS A 90 -19.34 -8.47 -2.52
CA LYS A 90 -20.30 -9.59 -2.59
C LYS A 90 -19.65 -10.96 -2.86
N LEU A 91 -18.33 -11.00 -3.09
CA LEU A 91 -17.64 -12.25 -3.38
C LEU A 91 -17.47 -13.09 -2.10
N GLU A 92 -17.67 -14.38 -2.19
CA GLU A 92 -17.64 -15.29 -1.03
C GLU A 92 -16.30 -15.29 -0.30
N LYS A 93 -15.20 -15.27 -1.05
CA LYS A 93 -13.83 -15.32 -0.51
C LYS A 93 -13.27 -13.93 -0.12
N PHE A 94 -14.03 -12.88 -0.35
CA PHE A 94 -13.65 -11.53 0.00
C PHE A 94 -13.60 -11.34 1.54
N LYS A 95 -12.55 -10.69 2.03
CA LYS A 95 -12.38 -10.34 3.45
C LYS A 95 -12.45 -8.84 3.68
N TRP A 96 -11.54 -8.09 3.04
CA TRP A 96 -11.41 -6.65 3.20
C TRP A 96 -11.02 -5.99 1.90
N VAL A 97 -11.55 -4.78 1.68
CA VAL A 97 -10.98 -3.85 0.70
C VAL A 97 -10.42 -2.64 1.43
N TYR A 98 -9.22 -2.21 1.06
CA TYR A 98 -8.73 -0.90 1.44
C TYR A 98 -8.51 -0.05 0.20
N VAL A 99 -8.90 1.22 0.30
CA VAL A 99 -8.76 2.20 -0.76
C VAL A 99 -7.64 3.15 -0.40
N VAL A 100 -6.62 3.22 -1.25
CA VAL A 100 -5.54 4.22 -1.11
C VAL A 100 -5.99 5.48 -1.84
N THR A 101 -6.10 6.59 -1.12
CA THR A 101 -6.61 7.85 -1.68
C THR A 101 -5.83 9.05 -1.17
N ASN A 102 -5.61 10.03 -2.04
CA ASN A 102 -5.08 11.34 -1.67
C ASN A 102 -6.14 12.26 -1.05
N ALA A 103 -7.40 11.82 -1.01
CA ALA A 103 -8.55 12.52 -0.42
C ALA A 103 -8.81 13.95 -0.95
N GLU A 104 -8.33 14.27 -2.16
CA GLU A 104 -8.70 15.53 -2.83
C GLU A 104 -10.15 15.54 -3.28
N LYS A 105 -10.76 14.37 -3.47
CA LYS A 105 -12.20 14.25 -3.69
C LYS A 105 -12.96 14.34 -2.36
N ASP A 106 -14.11 15.00 -2.36
CA ASP A 106 -15.03 14.96 -1.22
C ASP A 106 -15.60 13.55 -1.06
N LEU A 107 -15.41 12.97 0.12
CA LEU A 107 -15.86 11.62 0.47
C LEU A 107 -17.11 11.63 1.37
N THR A 108 -17.69 12.78 1.69
CA THR A 108 -18.84 12.88 2.60
C THR A 108 -20.08 12.17 2.06
N THR A 109 -20.21 12.05 0.74
CA THR A 109 -21.30 11.34 0.05
C THR A 109 -20.97 9.91 -0.33
N HIS A 110 -19.82 9.37 0.13
CA HIS A 110 -19.42 8.01 -0.19
C HIS A 110 -20.44 6.98 0.34
N PRO A 111 -20.93 6.03 -0.48
CA PRO A 111 -21.83 4.98 -0.02
C PRO A 111 -21.20 4.15 1.11
N HIS A 112 -22.04 3.53 1.94
CA HIS A 112 -21.53 2.62 2.95
C HIS A 112 -21.27 1.23 2.37
N TYR A 113 -20.10 0.67 2.72
CA TYR A 113 -19.73 -0.71 2.40
C TYR A 113 -19.16 -1.37 3.65
N ASP A 114 -19.62 -2.60 3.92
CA ASP A 114 -19.00 -3.44 4.95
C ASP A 114 -17.59 -3.86 4.53
N ASN A 115 -16.70 -4.06 5.50
CA ASN A 115 -15.33 -4.51 5.27
C ASN A 115 -14.50 -3.59 4.35
N LEU A 116 -14.79 -2.28 4.36
CA LEU A 116 -14.01 -1.26 3.69
C LEU A 116 -13.13 -0.50 4.70
N ALA A 117 -11.91 -0.22 4.31
CA ALA A 117 -10.97 0.62 5.04
C ALA A 117 -10.37 1.68 4.11
N PHE A 118 -9.89 2.78 4.68
CA PHE A 118 -9.24 3.84 3.92
C PHE A 118 -7.78 4.01 4.37
N LEU A 119 -6.91 4.08 3.38
CA LEU A 119 -5.52 4.49 3.54
C LEU A 119 -5.34 5.85 2.86
N PHE A 120 -5.40 6.90 3.66
CA PHE A 120 -5.23 8.27 3.20
C PHE A 120 -3.76 8.57 2.97
N SER A 121 -3.41 9.23 1.87
CA SER A 121 -2.04 9.61 1.54
C SER A 121 -1.92 11.13 1.52
N TYR A 122 -1.26 11.71 2.53
CA TYR A 122 -0.98 13.14 2.58
C TYR A 122 0.28 13.46 1.80
N HIS A 123 0.12 14.26 0.75
CA HIS A 123 1.19 14.70 -0.14
C HIS A 123 1.52 16.18 0.12
N PRO A 124 2.52 16.51 0.95
CA PRO A 124 2.72 17.86 1.51
C PRO A 124 3.02 18.94 0.46
N ALA A 125 3.52 18.55 -0.72
CA ALA A 125 3.80 19.49 -1.81
C ALA A 125 2.60 19.71 -2.74
N ASP A 126 1.64 18.78 -2.77
CA ASP A 126 0.60 18.71 -3.80
C ASP A 126 -0.82 18.74 -3.21
N CYS A 127 -0.99 18.53 -1.92
CA CYS A 127 -2.30 18.63 -1.24
C CYS A 127 -2.82 20.07 -1.33
N THR A 128 -3.94 20.25 -2.02
CA THR A 128 -4.49 21.57 -2.29
C THR A 128 -5.37 22.10 -1.17
N ASP A 129 -5.92 21.21 -0.34
CA ASP A 129 -6.86 21.54 0.73
C ASP A 129 -6.66 20.60 1.95
N PRO A 130 -5.73 20.94 2.85
CA PRO A 130 -5.48 20.15 4.06
C PRO A 130 -6.68 20.04 5.00
N GLU A 131 -7.58 21.03 5.01
CA GLU A 131 -8.80 20.97 5.84
C GLU A 131 -9.78 19.92 5.29
N ARG A 132 -10.02 19.90 3.99
CA ARG A 132 -10.83 18.87 3.34
C ARG A 132 -10.24 17.49 3.57
N PHE A 133 -8.91 17.35 3.46
CA PHE A 133 -8.22 16.10 3.75
C PHE A 133 -8.55 15.58 5.16
N ILE A 134 -8.43 16.43 6.17
CA ILE A 134 -8.76 16.09 7.57
C ILE A 134 -10.25 15.83 7.76
N ASN A 135 -11.11 16.62 7.13
CA ASN A 135 -12.57 16.44 7.21
C ASN A 135 -13.02 15.10 6.60
N ASN A 136 -12.44 14.69 5.48
CA ASN A 136 -12.68 13.37 4.90
C ASN A 136 -12.30 12.25 5.87
N ILE A 137 -11.12 12.33 6.51
CA ILE A 137 -10.67 11.35 7.53
C ILE A 137 -11.66 11.28 8.69
N LYS A 138 -12.01 12.43 9.29
CA LYS A 138 -12.95 12.49 10.42
C LYS A 138 -14.32 11.95 10.05
N HIS A 139 -14.80 12.27 8.85
CA HIS A 139 -16.07 11.78 8.34
C HIS A 139 -16.07 10.24 8.24
N MET A 140 -15.03 9.66 7.61
CA MET A 140 -14.94 8.21 7.45
C MET A 140 -14.79 7.48 8.79
N LEU A 141 -13.99 8.02 9.72
CA LEU A 141 -13.90 7.49 11.09
C LEU A 141 -15.26 7.56 11.80
N GLY A 142 -15.98 8.68 11.69
CA GLY A 142 -17.31 8.86 12.26
C GLY A 142 -18.36 7.88 11.71
N ARG A 143 -18.15 7.36 10.52
CA ARG A 143 -18.97 6.31 9.91
C ARG A 143 -18.52 4.88 10.28
N GLY A 144 -17.52 4.74 11.15
CA GLY A 144 -17.04 3.45 11.65
C GLY A 144 -16.00 2.76 10.76
N TYR A 145 -15.52 3.43 9.71
CA TYR A 145 -14.44 2.86 8.88
C TYR A 145 -13.11 2.83 9.60
N LYS A 146 -12.31 1.79 9.33
CA LYS A 146 -10.89 1.78 9.71
C LYS A 146 -10.13 2.74 8.81
N CYS A 147 -9.43 3.70 9.40
CA CYS A 147 -8.66 4.70 8.68
C CYS A 147 -7.20 4.67 9.13
N LYS A 148 -6.31 4.72 8.15
CA LYS A 148 -4.87 4.95 8.31
C LYS A 148 -4.48 6.14 7.44
N VAL A 149 -3.52 6.95 7.90
CA VAL A 149 -2.93 8.01 7.09
C VAL A 149 -1.44 7.74 6.88
N ASN A 150 -1.01 7.71 5.62
CA ASN A 150 0.39 7.79 5.24
C ASN A 150 0.75 9.26 5.05
N ILE A 151 1.69 9.77 5.84
CA ILE A 151 2.19 11.13 5.70
C ILE A 151 3.54 11.07 5.00
N MET A 152 3.58 11.57 3.76
CA MET A 152 4.78 11.51 2.93
C MET A 152 5.89 12.38 3.51
N LEU A 153 6.98 11.75 3.94
CA LEU A 153 8.17 12.42 4.49
C LEU A 153 8.99 13.02 3.35
N HIS A 154 8.60 14.22 2.89
CA HIS A 154 9.23 14.86 1.74
C HIS A 154 10.64 15.34 2.06
N HIS A 155 11.57 15.19 1.12
CA HIS A 155 12.99 15.56 1.29
C HIS A 155 13.25 17.07 1.27
N ASP A 156 12.33 17.89 0.69
CA ASP A 156 12.44 19.34 0.69
C ASP A 156 12.19 19.90 2.11
N LYS A 157 13.24 20.50 2.67
CA LYS A 157 13.23 21.09 4.01
C LYS A 157 12.13 22.15 4.21
N LYS A 158 11.72 22.83 3.16
CA LYS A 158 10.65 23.83 3.20
C LYS A 158 9.30 23.24 3.60
N LEU A 159 9.08 21.96 3.34
CA LEU A 159 7.83 21.25 3.64
C LEU A 159 7.82 20.60 5.04
N TRP A 160 8.98 20.49 5.71
CA TRP A 160 9.07 19.80 6.99
C TRP A 160 8.18 20.36 8.10
N PRO A 161 8.04 21.69 8.25
CA PRO A 161 7.09 22.25 9.23
C PRO A 161 5.64 21.82 8.96
N ASN A 162 5.21 21.80 7.68
CA ASN A 162 3.87 21.37 7.31
C ASN A 162 3.65 19.87 7.55
N ILE A 163 4.67 19.06 7.27
CA ILE A 163 4.63 17.62 7.57
C ILE A 163 4.47 17.38 9.06
N LYS A 164 5.28 18.07 9.89
CA LYS A 164 5.21 17.96 11.34
C LYS A 164 3.84 18.40 11.87
N ALA A 165 3.32 19.54 11.42
CA ALA A 165 2.01 20.05 11.80
C ALA A 165 0.88 19.07 11.41
N MET A 166 0.97 18.41 10.24
CA MET A 166 0.01 17.41 9.84
C MET A 166 0.08 16.17 10.73
N ILE A 167 1.28 15.70 11.10
CA ILE A 167 1.45 14.60 12.05
C ILE A 167 0.79 14.94 13.38
N GLU A 168 1.08 16.11 13.97
CA GLU A 168 0.51 16.58 15.23
C GLU A 168 -1.02 16.70 15.15
N THR A 169 -1.55 17.22 14.04
CA THR A 169 -3.01 17.30 13.79
C THR A 169 -3.64 15.91 13.78
N CYS A 170 -3.05 14.97 13.06
CA CYS A 170 -3.55 13.60 12.96
C CYS A 170 -3.47 12.86 14.31
N GLN A 171 -2.45 13.11 15.13
CA GLN A 171 -2.32 12.54 16.48
C GLN A 171 -3.50 12.90 17.40
N GLY A 172 -4.07 14.09 17.20
CA GLY A 172 -5.27 14.52 17.93
C GLY A 172 -6.58 13.81 17.50
N ILE A 173 -6.55 12.98 16.46
CA ILE A 173 -7.75 12.32 15.93
C ILE A 173 -7.88 10.90 16.51
N LYS A 174 -8.82 10.70 17.41
CA LYS A 174 -9.06 9.40 18.05
C LYS A 174 -9.40 8.32 17.02
N GLY A 175 -8.70 7.19 17.10
CA GLY A 175 -8.94 6.03 16.22
C GLY A 175 -8.24 6.09 14.85
N LEU A 176 -7.56 7.20 14.53
CA LEU A 176 -6.74 7.31 13.33
C LEU A 176 -5.37 6.66 13.57
N ARG A 177 -4.95 5.82 12.63
CA ARG A 177 -3.58 5.29 12.61
C ARG A 177 -2.72 6.17 11.69
N ILE A 178 -1.55 6.57 12.16
CA ILE A 178 -0.62 7.41 11.39
C ILE A 178 0.60 6.57 11.01
N HIS A 179 1.05 6.74 9.79
CA HIS A 179 2.25 6.10 9.29
C HIS A 179 3.10 7.13 8.54
N PRO A 180 4.22 7.56 9.14
CA PRO A 180 5.22 8.34 8.43
C PRO A 180 5.78 7.51 7.27
N HIS A 181 5.58 7.98 6.04
CA HIS A 181 5.90 7.20 4.84
C HIS A 181 7.11 7.79 4.12
N PHE A 182 8.16 6.97 3.97
CA PHE A 182 9.37 7.36 3.25
C PHE A 182 9.13 7.38 1.74
N LEU A 183 9.71 8.38 1.07
CA LEU A 183 9.62 8.49 -0.38
C LEU A 183 10.53 7.48 -1.06
N TYR A 184 10.04 6.95 -2.16
CA TYR A 184 10.84 6.18 -3.08
C TYR A 184 11.47 7.09 -4.14
N GLY A 185 12.58 6.62 -4.73
CA GLY A 185 13.17 7.27 -5.89
C GLY A 185 12.37 6.92 -7.16
N ASN A 186 13.07 6.62 -8.25
CA ASN A 186 12.43 6.29 -9.53
C ASN A 186 11.70 4.94 -9.53
N THR A 187 11.95 4.09 -8.55
CA THR A 187 11.30 2.78 -8.39
C THR A 187 11.00 2.53 -6.91
N ILE A 188 10.00 1.72 -6.63
CA ILE A 188 9.63 1.31 -5.27
C ILE A 188 10.77 0.59 -4.51
N GLN A 189 11.73 0.02 -5.22
CA GLN A 189 12.87 -0.67 -4.62
C GLN A 189 14.00 0.28 -4.19
N LYS A 190 13.92 1.55 -4.57
CA LYS A 190 14.96 2.53 -4.27
C LYS A 190 14.42 3.63 -3.38
N LEU A 191 14.69 3.52 -2.08
CA LEU A 191 14.38 4.58 -1.13
C LEU A 191 15.09 5.88 -1.52
N PHE A 192 14.44 7.01 -1.29
CA PHE A 192 15.06 8.32 -1.47
C PHE A 192 16.27 8.48 -0.54
N ASN A 193 17.32 9.16 -0.99
CA ASN A 193 18.51 9.37 -0.18
C ASN A 193 18.32 10.59 0.75
N TYR A 194 17.87 10.33 1.97
CA TYR A 194 17.67 11.35 2.97
C TYR A 194 18.99 11.81 3.59
N ARG A 195 19.15 13.12 3.75
CA ARG A 195 20.32 13.75 4.36
C ARG A 195 20.27 13.64 5.88
N LYS A 196 21.42 13.87 6.54
CA LYS A 196 21.55 13.81 8.00
C LYS A 196 20.57 14.73 8.73
N ASP A 197 20.41 15.98 8.25
CA ASP A 197 19.52 16.97 8.83
C ASP A 197 18.03 16.56 8.78
N PHE A 198 17.63 15.72 7.81
CA PHE A 198 16.31 15.13 7.78
C PHE A 198 16.08 14.18 8.97
N TRP A 199 17.01 13.25 9.18
CA TRP A 199 16.91 12.28 10.28
C TRP A 199 16.92 12.97 11.66
N GLU A 200 17.70 14.03 11.81
CA GLU A 200 17.74 14.84 13.03
C GLU A 200 16.41 15.57 13.26
N TYR A 201 15.82 16.16 12.22
CA TYR A 201 14.56 16.89 12.33
C TYR A 201 13.38 15.98 12.69
N PHE A 202 13.32 14.79 12.13
CA PHE A 202 12.25 13.83 12.33
C PHE A 202 12.57 12.77 13.42
N ALA A 203 13.61 12.97 14.22
CA ALA A 203 14.01 12.01 15.27
C ALA A 203 12.89 11.69 16.28
N PHE A 204 11.94 12.61 16.51
CA PHE A 204 10.78 12.41 17.37
C PHE A 204 9.88 11.24 16.91
N LEU A 205 9.96 10.84 15.64
CA LEU A 205 9.21 9.69 15.10
C LEU A 205 9.69 8.35 15.68
N GLU A 206 10.93 8.27 16.18
CA GLU A 206 11.40 7.05 16.83
C GLU A 206 10.63 6.73 18.12
N ASP A 207 10.29 7.76 18.88
CA ASP A 207 9.50 7.61 20.12
C ASP A 207 8.03 7.43 19.79
N TYR A 208 7.53 8.16 18.79
CA TYR A 208 6.15 8.05 18.33
C TYR A 208 5.77 6.63 17.90
N GLU A 209 6.63 5.93 17.15
CA GLU A 209 6.35 4.57 16.71
C GLU A 209 6.37 3.55 17.85
N LYS A 210 7.08 3.82 18.95
CA LYS A 210 7.06 2.97 20.17
C LYS A 210 5.74 3.07 20.93
N ASP A 211 5.11 4.23 20.93
CA ASP A 211 3.84 4.49 21.64
C ASP A 211 2.62 3.98 20.85
N LEU A 212 2.78 3.78 19.55
CA LEU A 212 1.81 3.09 18.72
C LEU A 212 1.96 1.58 18.93
N ALA A 213 1.64 1.09 20.13
CA ALA A 213 1.55 -0.34 20.40
C ALA A 213 0.50 -0.98 19.47
N TYR A 214 0.91 -1.30 18.28
CA TYR A 214 0.28 -2.35 17.51
C TYR A 214 0.61 -3.64 18.25
N ASP A 215 -0.37 -4.46 18.56
CA ASP A 215 -0.26 -5.66 19.38
C ASP A 215 0.85 -6.65 18.94
N ASP A 216 1.54 -6.39 17.83
CA ASP A 216 2.59 -7.22 17.24
C ASP A 216 3.86 -6.44 16.81
N GLU A 217 4.10 -5.18 17.20
CA GLU A 217 5.11 -4.36 16.56
C GLU A 217 6.41 -4.18 17.32
N LEU A 218 7.30 -5.04 17.00
CA LEU A 218 8.76 -4.90 17.22
C LEU A 218 9.45 -4.13 16.07
N PHE A 219 8.69 -3.45 15.20
CA PHE A 219 9.20 -2.90 13.96
C PHE A 219 9.03 -1.38 13.91
N ASN A 220 10.13 -0.67 14.16
CA ASN A 220 10.23 0.76 13.96
C ASN A 220 10.72 1.06 12.54
N ASP A 221 9.80 1.38 11.62
CA ASP A 221 10.13 1.65 10.21
C ASP A 221 11.15 2.78 10.09
N PHE A 222 11.05 3.84 10.91
CA PHE A 222 11.99 4.95 10.90
C PHE A 222 13.43 4.49 11.18
N GLN A 223 13.63 3.69 12.22
CA GLN A 223 14.94 3.15 12.58
C GLN A 223 15.47 2.20 11.50
N VAL A 224 14.61 1.32 10.97
CA VAL A 224 14.98 0.35 9.96
C VAL A 224 15.49 1.02 8.68
N PHE A 225 14.79 2.06 8.22
CA PHE A 225 15.20 2.79 7.02
C PHE A 225 16.44 3.66 7.27
N ARG A 226 16.53 4.33 8.43
CA ARG A 226 17.71 5.11 8.81
C ARG A 226 18.97 4.25 8.86
N ASP A 227 18.87 3.08 9.47
CA ASP A 227 20.00 2.19 9.71
C ASP A 227 20.23 1.19 8.55
N LYS A 228 19.45 1.35 7.45
CA LYS A 228 19.52 0.52 6.23
C LYS A 228 19.38 -0.98 6.50
N MET A 229 18.52 -1.35 7.44
CA MET A 229 18.32 -2.73 7.90
C MET A 229 17.34 -3.51 7.00
N THR A 230 17.42 -3.34 5.69
CA THR A 230 16.45 -3.88 4.71
C THR A 230 17.04 -4.93 3.78
N ASP A 231 18.28 -5.41 4.03
CA ASP A 231 18.91 -6.45 3.21
C ASP A 231 18.42 -7.85 3.63
N PHE A 232 17.67 -8.47 2.72
CA PHE A 232 17.12 -9.82 2.89
C PHE A 232 17.50 -10.76 1.75
N GLN A 233 18.51 -10.40 0.94
CA GLN A 233 18.94 -11.24 -0.16
C GLN A 233 19.28 -12.65 0.32
N GLY A 234 18.76 -13.68 -0.33
CA GLY A 234 18.95 -15.08 0.01
C GLY A 234 18.06 -15.63 1.14
N TRP A 235 17.19 -14.78 1.74
CA TRP A 235 16.25 -15.24 2.77
C TRP A 235 14.98 -15.83 2.16
N SER A 236 14.37 -16.79 2.82
CA SER A 236 13.02 -17.25 2.47
C SER A 236 11.99 -16.21 2.88
N CYS A 237 11.28 -15.65 1.91
CA CYS A 237 10.21 -14.67 2.10
C CYS A 237 8.84 -15.30 1.79
N TYR A 238 7.92 -15.24 2.75
CA TYR A 238 6.55 -15.75 2.62
C TYR A 238 5.64 -14.67 2.05
N ASN A 239 5.90 -14.31 0.80
CA ASN A 239 5.16 -13.26 0.12
C ASN A 239 3.88 -13.83 -0.54
N ASN A 240 2.72 -13.35 -0.10
CA ASN A 240 1.39 -13.69 -0.63
C ASN A 240 0.71 -12.51 -1.34
N ASN A 241 1.48 -11.51 -1.76
CA ASN A 241 0.95 -10.31 -2.42
C ASN A 241 1.05 -10.43 -3.94
N TYR A 242 -0.03 -10.02 -4.60
CA TYR A 242 -0.19 -9.98 -6.04
C TYR A 242 -0.58 -8.58 -6.48
N GLU A 243 -0.06 -8.13 -7.61
CA GLU A 243 -0.41 -6.87 -8.23
C GLU A 243 -1.15 -7.13 -9.53
N ILE A 244 -2.26 -6.42 -9.74
CA ILE A 244 -3.02 -6.43 -11.00
C ILE A 244 -2.92 -5.04 -11.61
N ASP A 245 -2.41 -4.96 -12.83
CA ASP A 245 -2.30 -3.71 -13.58
C ASP A 245 -3.62 -3.31 -14.26
N VAL A 246 -3.61 -2.12 -14.87
CA VAL A 246 -4.77 -1.54 -15.57
C VAL A 246 -5.25 -2.37 -16.78
N ARG A 247 -4.45 -3.34 -17.25
CA ARG A 247 -4.81 -4.27 -18.34
C ARG A 247 -5.31 -5.64 -17.85
N GLY A 248 -5.36 -5.83 -16.53
CA GLY A 248 -5.70 -7.11 -15.93
C GLY A 248 -4.57 -8.13 -15.94
N ASN A 249 -3.33 -7.68 -16.11
CA ASN A 249 -2.17 -8.53 -15.92
C ASN A 249 -1.87 -8.65 -14.44
N VAL A 250 -1.66 -9.88 -13.96
CA VAL A 250 -1.29 -10.17 -12.58
C VAL A 250 0.15 -10.64 -12.49
N VAL A 251 0.85 -10.14 -11.47
CA VAL A 251 2.20 -10.57 -11.10
C VAL A 251 2.27 -10.80 -9.60
N LYS A 252 3.11 -11.72 -9.15
CA LYS A 252 3.46 -11.84 -7.74
C LYS A 252 4.53 -10.80 -7.41
N PHE A 253 4.36 -10.08 -6.30
CA PHE A 253 5.35 -9.07 -5.86
C PHE A 253 6.75 -9.70 -5.70
N CYS A 254 7.78 -8.92 -5.94
CA CYS A 254 9.21 -9.29 -5.91
C CYS A 254 9.66 -10.28 -6.99
N LEU A 255 8.76 -10.86 -7.79
CA LEU A 255 9.17 -11.58 -9.00
C LEU A 255 9.25 -10.57 -10.14
N GLY A 256 10.31 -10.65 -10.96
CA GLY A 256 10.48 -9.79 -12.12
C GLY A 256 9.25 -9.82 -13.03
N LYS A 257 8.86 -8.65 -13.56
CA LYS A 257 7.68 -8.53 -14.43
C LYS A 257 7.82 -9.33 -15.73
N GLU A 258 9.04 -9.71 -16.13
CA GLU A 258 9.29 -10.29 -17.46
C GLU A 258 8.91 -11.76 -17.56
N ASP A 259 8.98 -12.54 -16.49
CA ASP A 259 8.87 -14.01 -16.58
C ASP A 259 7.57 -14.61 -16.02
N ASN A 260 6.73 -13.84 -15.31
CA ASN A 260 5.60 -14.37 -14.55
C ASN A 260 4.30 -13.55 -14.69
N VAL A 261 4.12 -12.85 -15.79
CA VAL A 261 2.92 -12.06 -16.04
C VAL A 261 1.82 -12.95 -16.61
N VAL A 262 0.69 -13.02 -15.93
CA VAL A 262 -0.51 -13.73 -16.40
C VAL A 262 -1.62 -12.72 -16.64
N ASN A 263 -2.27 -12.76 -17.80
CA ASN A 263 -3.43 -11.92 -18.08
C ASN A 263 -4.73 -12.64 -17.64
N LEU A 264 -5.46 -12.02 -16.71
CA LEU A 264 -6.66 -12.62 -16.09
C LEU A 264 -7.86 -12.78 -17.04
N LEU A 265 -7.89 -12.05 -18.17
CA LEU A 265 -8.92 -12.27 -19.19
C LEU A 265 -8.68 -13.57 -19.95
N ARG A 266 -7.42 -13.98 -20.08
CA ARG A 266 -7.02 -15.23 -20.76
C ARG A 266 -7.01 -16.41 -19.81
N ASP A 267 -6.65 -16.18 -18.54
CA ASP A 267 -6.54 -17.19 -17.50
C ASP A 267 -7.33 -16.83 -16.24
N LYS A 268 -8.62 -17.01 -16.31
CA LYS A 268 -9.55 -16.71 -15.20
C LYS A 268 -9.39 -17.64 -14.00
N ASN A 269 -8.64 -18.73 -14.15
CA ASN A 269 -8.39 -19.70 -13.07
C ASN A 269 -7.07 -19.47 -12.34
N PHE A 270 -6.38 -18.35 -12.60
CA PHE A 270 -5.11 -18.05 -11.94
C PHE A 270 -5.21 -18.16 -10.41
N PHE A 271 -6.13 -17.42 -9.77
CA PHE A 271 -6.30 -17.43 -8.32
C PHE A 271 -6.86 -18.74 -7.77
N ASN A 272 -7.55 -19.53 -8.59
CA ASN A 272 -8.06 -20.86 -8.18
C ASN A 272 -6.92 -21.87 -7.97
N ARG A 273 -5.76 -21.67 -8.59
CA ARG A 273 -4.60 -22.56 -8.46
C ARG A 273 -3.67 -22.21 -7.30
N ILE A 274 -3.95 -21.13 -6.58
CA ILE A 274 -3.15 -20.71 -5.43
C ILE A 274 -3.70 -21.42 -4.20
N GLU A 275 -3.04 -22.49 -3.77
CA GLU A 275 -3.47 -23.27 -2.62
C GLU A 275 -3.00 -22.72 -1.29
N LYS A 276 -1.78 -22.16 -1.24
CA LYS A 276 -1.16 -21.56 -0.05
C LYS A 276 0.04 -20.71 -0.41
N THR A 277 0.49 -19.92 0.56
CA THR A 277 1.73 -19.15 0.38
C THR A 277 2.96 -20.07 0.39
N ILE A 278 3.69 -20.10 -0.72
CA ILE A 278 4.97 -20.78 -0.83
C ILE A 278 6.09 -19.74 -0.66
N PRO A 279 7.08 -19.99 0.24
CA PRO A 279 8.20 -19.09 0.40
C PRO A 279 9.01 -18.99 -0.89
N MET A 280 9.50 -17.79 -1.17
CA MET A 280 10.43 -17.52 -2.26
C MET A 280 11.76 -17.04 -1.71
N ILE A 281 12.87 -17.36 -2.37
CA ILE A 281 14.15 -16.78 -2.02
C ILE A 281 14.17 -15.32 -2.44
N CYS A 282 14.42 -14.44 -1.46
CA CYS A 282 14.44 -13.00 -1.73
C CYS A 282 15.59 -12.65 -2.68
N PRO A 283 15.30 -12.08 -3.87
CA PRO A 283 16.34 -11.73 -4.83
C PRO A 283 17.00 -10.36 -4.56
N HIS A 284 16.39 -9.55 -3.69
CA HIS A 284 16.73 -8.14 -3.54
C HIS A 284 17.62 -7.88 -2.32
N LYS A 285 18.63 -7.02 -2.49
CA LYS A 285 19.46 -6.49 -1.40
C LYS A 285 18.71 -5.51 -0.50
N ALA A 286 17.67 -4.85 -1.02
CA ALA A 286 16.88 -3.90 -0.27
C ALA A 286 15.39 -4.21 -0.40
N CYS A 287 14.72 -4.37 0.73
CA CYS A 287 13.28 -4.49 0.84
C CYS A 287 12.73 -3.18 1.43
N ASN A 288 12.36 -2.25 0.56
CA ASN A 288 11.97 -0.89 0.95
C ASN A 288 10.44 -0.67 0.90
N CYS A 289 9.68 -1.66 0.46
CA CYS A 289 8.23 -1.58 0.44
C CYS A 289 7.66 -1.93 1.82
N ASP A 290 6.98 -1.01 2.48
CA ASP A 290 6.40 -1.20 3.82
C ASP A 290 5.57 -2.49 3.92
N GLY A 291 4.70 -2.73 2.95
CA GLY A 291 3.87 -3.93 2.92
C GLY A 291 4.68 -5.23 2.83
N LEU A 292 5.80 -5.22 2.11
CA LEU A 292 6.68 -6.38 1.94
C LEU A 292 7.72 -6.48 3.05
N LEU A 293 8.12 -5.36 3.62
CA LEU A 293 9.07 -5.35 4.72
C LEU A 293 8.51 -6.12 5.93
N LYS A 294 7.20 -6.05 6.16
CA LYS A 294 6.48 -6.73 7.25
C LYS A 294 6.15 -8.20 6.96
N GLN A 295 6.49 -8.74 5.77
CA GLN A 295 6.28 -10.15 5.46
C GLN A 295 7.23 -11.05 6.27
N LEU A 296 6.76 -12.24 6.64
CA LEU A 296 7.60 -13.24 7.29
C LEU A 296 8.82 -13.56 6.41
N LYS A 297 10.00 -13.40 6.97
CA LYS A 297 11.27 -13.73 6.34
C LYS A 297 12.08 -14.61 7.26
N VAL A 298 12.53 -15.73 6.74
CA VAL A 298 13.34 -16.71 7.47
C VAL A 298 14.72 -16.76 6.83
N ARG A 299 15.76 -16.64 7.65
CA ARG A 299 17.13 -16.79 7.19
C ARG A 299 17.36 -18.25 6.85
N ASN A 300 17.88 -18.50 5.66
CA ASN A 300 18.37 -19.82 5.30
C ASN A 300 19.76 -19.94 5.90
N ASP A 301 19.85 -20.61 7.05
CA ASP A 301 21.15 -20.97 7.60
C ASP A 301 21.75 -22.03 6.66
N SER A 302 22.78 -21.60 5.91
CA SER A 302 23.61 -22.46 5.06
C SER A 302 24.61 -23.22 5.89
#